data_918c88a2dbc8b63750994564ba67d9f0
#
_entry.id   918c88a2dbc8b63750994564ba67d9f0
#
_cell.length_a   1.000
_cell.length_b   1.000
_cell.length_c   1.000
_cell.angle_alpha   90.00
_cell.angle_beta   90.00
_cell.angle_gamma   90.00
#
_symmetry.space_group_name_H-M   'P 1'
#
loop_
_entity.id
_entity.type
_entity.pdbx_description
1 polymer ?
#
loop_
_entity_poly.entity_id
_entity_poly.type
_entity_poly.pdbx_seq_one_letter_code
_entity_poly.pdbx_strand_id
1 'polypeptide(L)'
;MCIRDRSDLVAWRQHVFSSVNKAYLPLVPLIQRNEGPGSSTNSYAYRGYHETAWIINRFAHVARKHGLGDVCISSLTKIYTLPNIEIQEAFLKLREQARCHYHKPHELSQGLNVINNTNLMFFAAAQKAEFFSLKGMFLNKLGMSEEANQAFATAIQMDLNLPKSWTEWGRYNDGLFREKPTSMHLAANAISCYLQAAGLYKNAKARKILVRVLWLLNCDDAQGTLWQACDNYSGETPIWYWITFIPQLIQLLSHRQSKFARKLLMQIAKSFPQSLYYYLRTSKEDFALMKRSSLAASQRAARAQNKDAPADAPKNDEADKDPANPHRFPADHVEEILNILKTAFPLLALTMENIAEQLQQRFKPSNDEDIYRLTN
;
A
#
# COMPACT_ATOMS: atom_id res chain seq x y z
N MET A 1 -22.12 3.21 18.17
CA MET A 1 -22.18 4.58 18.75
C MET A 1 -22.45 5.54 17.61
N CYS A 2 -23.61 6.17 17.58
CA CYS A 2 -23.99 7.10 16.52
C CYS A 2 -23.26 8.45 16.66
N ILE A 3 -23.35 9.32 15.64
CA ILE A 3 -22.69 10.62 15.68
C ILE A 3 -23.27 11.53 16.77
N ARG A 4 -24.55 11.41 17.07
CA ARG A 4 -25.25 12.14 18.14
C ARG A 4 -24.66 11.79 19.50
N ASP A 5 -24.54 10.50 19.84
CA ASP A 5 -23.96 10.06 21.11
C ASP A 5 -22.52 10.59 21.28
N ARG A 6 -21.77 10.66 20.18
CA ARG A 6 -20.41 11.22 20.22
C ARG A 6 -20.42 12.72 20.43
N SER A 7 -21.39 13.44 19.86
CA SER A 7 -21.57 14.88 20.10
C SER A 7 -21.86 15.17 21.58
N ASP A 8 -22.74 14.38 22.18
CA ASP A 8 -23.11 14.53 23.59
C ASP A 8 -21.91 14.22 24.51
N LEU A 9 -21.12 13.20 24.17
CA LEU A 9 -19.89 12.88 24.88
C LEU A 9 -18.86 14.02 24.79
N VAL A 10 -18.74 14.68 23.63
CA VAL A 10 -17.86 15.83 23.43
C VAL A 10 -18.31 17.00 24.30
N ALA A 11 -19.60 17.31 24.29
CA ALA A 11 -20.15 18.38 25.10
C ALA A 11 -19.93 18.14 26.61
N TRP A 12 -20.16 16.93 27.07
CA TRP A 12 -19.88 16.55 28.46
C TRP A 12 -18.39 16.71 28.82
N ARG A 13 -17.48 16.19 27.99
CA ARG A 13 -16.02 16.34 28.22
C ARG A 13 -15.57 17.78 28.21
N GLN A 14 -16.10 18.61 27.31
CA GLN A 14 -15.81 20.05 27.30
C GLN A 14 -16.20 20.72 28.60
N HIS A 15 -17.35 20.34 29.18
CA HIS A 15 -17.78 20.85 30.47
C HIS A 15 -16.82 20.45 31.60
N VAL A 16 -16.39 19.19 31.64
CA VAL A 16 -15.38 18.71 32.61
C VAL A 16 -14.06 19.47 32.47
N PHE A 17 -13.54 19.61 31.25
CA PHE A 17 -12.28 20.33 31.02
C PHE A 17 -12.38 21.82 31.34
N SER A 18 -13.53 22.44 31.10
CA SER A 18 -13.79 23.81 31.55
C SER A 18 -13.72 23.97 33.08
N SER A 19 -14.27 22.99 33.78
CA SER A 19 -14.22 22.97 35.26
C SER A 19 -12.80 22.77 35.79
N VAL A 20 -12.01 21.89 35.13
CA VAL A 20 -10.58 21.74 35.43
C VAL A 20 -9.82 23.03 35.22
N ASN A 21 -10.03 23.76 34.11
CA ASN A 21 -9.39 25.04 33.85
C ASN A 21 -9.73 26.09 34.92
N LYS A 22 -11.01 26.17 35.31
CA LYS A 22 -11.44 27.08 36.38
C LYS A 22 -10.76 26.80 37.71
N ALA A 23 -10.49 25.54 38.02
CA ALA A 23 -9.78 25.16 39.25
C ALA A 23 -8.28 25.45 39.18
N TYR A 24 -7.63 25.26 38.04
CA TYR A 24 -6.18 25.42 37.90
C TYR A 24 -5.71 26.83 37.63
N LEU A 25 -6.45 27.67 36.87
CA LEU A 25 -6.06 29.03 36.52
C LEU A 25 -5.68 29.90 37.73
N PRO A 26 -6.43 29.90 38.86
CA PRO A 26 -6.07 30.68 40.05
C PRO A 26 -4.79 30.20 40.73
N LEU A 27 -4.37 28.92 40.50
CA LEU A 27 -3.17 28.36 41.14
C LEU A 27 -1.88 28.68 40.37
N VAL A 28 -1.97 29.09 39.10
CA VAL A 28 -0.81 29.38 38.24
C VAL A 28 0.13 30.43 38.86
N PRO A 29 -0.33 31.57 39.40
CA PRO A 29 0.57 32.56 40.02
C PRO A 29 1.28 32.04 41.28
N LEU A 30 0.67 31.08 41.99
CA LEU A 30 1.25 30.48 43.20
C LEU A 30 2.35 29.48 42.84
N ILE A 31 2.15 28.73 41.76
CA ILE A 31 3.12 27.73 41.24
C ILE A 31 4.34 28.46 40.64
N GLN A 32 4.12 29.55 39.88
CA GLN A 32 5.19 30.32 39.26
C GLN A 32 6.13 31.02 40.26
N ARG A 33 5.66 31.31 41.50
CA ARG A 33 6.51 31.90 42.54
C ARG A 33 7.53 30.89 43.11
N ASN A 34 7.28 29.61 42.99
CA ASN A 34 8.11 28.56 43.58
C ASN A 34 9.11 27.93 42.59
N GLU A 35 9.01 28.25 41.30
CA GLU A 35 9.86 27.69 40.27
C GLU A 35 10.49 28.79 39.43
N GLY A 36 11.80 28.69 39.15
CA GLY A 36 12.56 29.71 38.41
C GLY A 36 12.10 29.93 36.97
N PRO A 37 12.54 31.00 36.32
CA PRO A 37 12.16 31.32 34.93
C PRO A 37 12.69 30.24 33.97
N GLY A 38 11.82 29.37 33.50
CA GLY A 38 12.15 28.26 32.59
C GLY A 38 11.43 26.94 32.88
N SER A 39 10.68 26.86 33.95
CA SER A 39 9.95 25.66 34.34
C SER A 39 8.71 25.43 33.44
N SER A 40 8.48 24.15 33.05
CA SER A 40 7.41 23.70 32.18
C SER A 40 6.00 23.73 32.82
N THR A 41 5.85 24.32 34.01
CA THR A 41 4.61 24.38 34.82
C THR A 41 3.45 25.15 34.18
N ASN A 42 3.72 26.04 33.23
CA ASN A 42 2.67 26.67 32.42
C ASN A 42 1.85 25.66 31.60
N SER A 43 2.39 24.47 31.37
CA SER A 43 1.71 23.38 30.64
C SER A 43 0.47 22.88 31.38
N TYR A 44 0.49 22.75 32.69
CA TYR A 44 -0.66 22.20 33.45
C TYR A 44 -1.85 23.16 33.52
N ALA A 45 -1.62 24.44 33.57
CA ALA A 45 -2.66 25.48 33.64
C ALA A 45 -3.56 25.50 32.40
N TYR A 46 -2.99 25.15 31.25
CA TYR A 46 -3.69 25.15 29.96
C TYR A 46 -4.14 23.76 29.51
N ARG A 47 -3.90 22.72 30.30
CA ARG A 47 -4.16 21.33 29.93
C ARG A 47 -5.62 21.08 29.57
N GLY A 48 -6.57 21.67 30.28
CA GLY A 48 -7.97 21.54 29.95
C GLY A 48 -8.34 22.15 28.58
N TYR A 49 -7.64 23.19 28.14
CA TYR A 49 -7.82 23.74 26.80
C TYR A 49 -7.22 22.80 25.72
N HIS A 50 -6.05 22.21 25.99
CA HIS A 50 -5.44 21.22 25.09
C HIS A 50 -6.32 20.00 24.92
N GLU A 51 -6.85 19.45 26.02
CA GLU A 51 -7.76 18.32 26.00
C GLU A 51 -9.10 18.64 25.30
N THR A 52 -9.58 19.88 25.45
CA THR A 52 -10.75 20.39 24.72
C THR A 52 -10.47 20.44 23.22
N ALA A 53 -9.34 20.97 22.79
CA ALA A 53 -8.94 20.99 21.38
C ALA A 53 -8.80 19.58 20.82
N TRP A 54 -8.18 18.68 21.58
CA TRP A 54 -8.01 17.27 21.21
C TRP A 54 -9.35 16.58 20.95
N ILE A 55 -10.31 16.68 21.88
CA ILE A 55 -11.61 16.02 21.70
C ILE A 55 -12.42 16.59 20.53
N ILE A 56 -12.34 17.91 20.30
CA ILE A 56 -12.97 18.56 19.15
C ILE A 56 -12.35 18.04 17.85
N ASN A 57 -11.04 17.98 17.73
CA ASN A 57 -10.35 17.48 16.55
C ASN A 57 -10.71 16.01 16.27
N ARG A 58 -10.80 15.16 17.31
CA ARG A 58 -11.24 13.76 17.18
C ARG A 58 -12.67 13.65 16.68
N PHE A 59 -13.58 14.47 17.21
CA PHE A 59 -14.96 14.51 16.76
C PHE A 59 -15.07 14.99 15.30
N ALA A 60 -14.41 16.10 14.98
CA ALA A 60 -14.38 16.64 13.62
C ALA A 60 -13.86 15.61 12.60
N HIS A 61 -12.79 14.86 12.94
CA HIS A 61 -12.29 13.78 12.12
C HIS A 61 -13.35 12.69 11.86
N VAL A 62 -14.11 12.30 12.88
CA VAL A 62 -15.18 11.31 12.75
C VAL A 62 -16.33 11.87 11.91
N ALA A 63 -16.78 13.12 12.18
CA ALA A 63 -17.82 13.78 11.42
C ALA A 63 -17.47 13.83 9.91
N ARG A 64 -16.25 14.25 9.57
CA ARG A 64 -15.77 14.25 8.19
C ARG A 64 -15.81 12.86 7.55
N LYS A 65 -15.38 11.80 8.26
CA LYS A 65 -15.42 10.43 7.74
C LYS A 65 -16.84 9.92 7.48
N HIS A 66 -17.82 10.44 8.20
CA HIS A 66 -19.24 10.14 7.98
C HIS A 66 -19.91 11.06 6.95
N GLY A 67 -19.14 11.91 6.25
CA GLY A 67 -19.68 12.81 5.23
C GLY A 67 -20.35 14.08 5.80
N LEU A 68 -20.29 14.30 7.11
CA LEU A 68 -20.90 15.45 7.81
C LEU A 68 -19.93 16.65 7.83
N GLY A 69 -19.70 17.24 6.64
CA GLY A 69 -18.73 18.32 6.46
C GLY A 69 -19.05 19.57 7.28
N ASP A 70 -20.31 19.97 7.32
CA ASP A 70 -20.74 21.18 8.02
C ASP A 70 -20.59 21.03 9.54
N VAL A 71 -20.88 19.84 10.08
CA VAL A 71 -20.64 19.50 11.48
C VAL A 71 -19.14 19.50 11.81
N CYS A 72 -18.32 19.01 10.86
CA CYS A 72 -16.85 19.05 11.00
C CYS A 72 -16.35 20.50 11.11
N ILE A 73 -16.71 21.37 10.16
CA ILE A 73 -16.26 22.77 10.13
C ILE A 73 -16.77 23.53 11.35
N SER A 74 -18.07 23.42 11.67
CA SER A 74 -18.65 24.10 12.84
C SER A 74 -18.03 23.65 14.18
N SER A 75 -17.59 22.39 14.26
CA SER A 75 -16.86 21.90 15.42
C SER A 75 -15.46 22.48 15.51
N LEU A 76 -14.73 22.53 14.38
CA LEU A 76 -13.37 23.07 14.34
C LEU A 76 -13.30 24.58 14.63
N THR A 77 -14.34 25.35 14.28
CA THR A 77 -14.40 26.79 14.60
C THR A 77 -14.39 27.07 16.11
N LYS A 78 -14.91 26.15 16.92
CA LYS A 78 -14.87 26.26 18.38
C LYS A 78 -13.45 26.29 18.97
N ILE A 79 -12.47 25.72 18.23
CA ILE A 79 -11.06 25.73 18.67
C ILE A 79 -10.49 27.15 18.69
N TYR A 80 -10.99 28.08 17.84
CA TYR A 80 -10.53 29.47 17.83
C TYR A 80 -10.93 30.25 19.09
N THR A 81 -11.91 29.78 19.85
CA THR A 81 -12.32 30.42 21.11
C THR A 81 -11.43 29.99 22.28
N LEU A 82 -10.54 29.03 22.10
CA LEU A 82 -9.63 28.59 23.15
C LEU A 82 -8.41 29.52 23.24
N PRO A 83 -8.04 30.00 24.45
CA PRO A 83 -6.99 30.99 24.60
C PRO A 83 -5.59 30.44 24.32
N ASN A 84 -5.39 29.15 24.48
CA ASN A 84 -4.12 28.51 24.23
C ASN A 84 -4.33 27.04 23.80
N ILE A 85 -3.64 26.62 22.73
CA ILE A 85 -3.66 25.25 22.21
C ILE A 85 -2.23 24.82 21.84
N GLU A 86 -1.97 23.52 21.90
CA GLU A 86 -0.70 22.95 21.41
C GLU A 86 -0.60 23.04 19.89
N ILE A 87 0.63 23.17 19.39
CA ILE A 87 0.93 23.20 17.94
C ILE A 87 0.40 21.95 17.26
N GLN A 88 0.46 20.81 17.93
CA GLN A 88 -0.08 19.54 17.42
C GLN A 88 -1.58 19.63 17.16
N GLU A 89 -2.35 20.21 18.06
CA GLU A 89 -3.79 20.36 17.91
C GLU A 89 -4.15 21.41 16.86
N ALA A 90 -3.37 22.48 16.75
CA ALA A 90 -3.48 23.47 15.68
C ALA A 90 -3.26 22.83 14.30
N PHE A 91 -2.23 21.98 14.17
CA PHE A 91 -1.98 21.21 12.97
C PHE A 91 -3.15 20.31 12.61
N LEU A 92 -3.66 19.52 13.58
CA LEU A 92 -4.78 18.59 13.36
C LEU A 92 -6.03 19.33 12.90
N LYS A 93 -6.34 20.48 13.51
CA LYS A 93 -7.45 21.34 13.12
C LYS A 93 -7.34 21.79 11.66
N LEU A 94 -6.22 22.38 11.28
CA LEU A 94 -6.00 22.88 9.92
C LEU A 94 -6.03 21.76 8.88
N ARG A 95 -5.44 20.61 9.21
CA ARG A 95 -5.47 19.41 8.38
C ARG A 95 -6.88 18.88 8.16
N GLU A 96 -7.69 18.76 9.21
CA GLU A 96 -9.07 18.26 9.08
C GLU A 96 -9.96 19.27 8.35
N GLN A 97 -9.75 20.57 8.57
CA GLN A 97 -10.43 21.64 7.84
C GLN A 97 -10.12 21.56 6.34
N ALA A 98 -8.85 21.51 5.94
CA ALA A 98 -8.45 21.37 4.56
C ALA A 98 -9.06 20.09 3.93
N ARG A 99 -8.97 18.95 4.62
CA ARG A 99 -9.56 17.69 4.15
C ARG A 99 -11.07 17.72 4.01
N CYS A 100 -11.77 18.52 4.82
CA CYS A 100 -13.21 18.71 4.69
C CYS A 100 -13.55 19.39 3.36
N HIS A 101 -12.86 20.49 3.04
CA HIS A 101 -13.01 21.18 1.76
C HIS A 101 -12.61 20.32 0.55
N TYR A 102 -11.63 19.42 0.69
CA TYR A 102 -11.17 18.53 -0.38
C TYR A 102 -12.27 17.62 -0.95
N HIS A 103 -13.28 17.27 -0.16
CA HIS A 103 -14.38 16.43 -0.59
C HIS A 103 -15.47 17.18 -1.37
N LYS A 104 -15.49 18.49 -1.31
CA LYS A 104 -16.48 19.35 -1.97
C LYS A 104 -15.83 20.05 -3.18
N PRO A 105 -16.19 19.73 -4.44
CA PRO A 105 -15.53 20.31 -5.62
C PRO A 105 -15.53 21.83 -5.67
N HIS A 106 -16.62 22.45 -5.23
CA HIS A 106 -16.78 23.93 -5.22
C HIS A 106 -16.01 24.63 -4.08
N GLU A 107 -15.49 23.89 -3.11
CA GLU A 107 -14.72 24.43 -1.97
C GLU A 107 -13.20 24.18 -2.10
N LEU A 108 -12.73 23.65 -3.24
CA LEU A 108 -11.30 23.32 -3.42
C LEU A 108 -10.38 24.53 -3.25
N SER A 109 -10.75 25.67 -3.81
CA SER A 109 -9.97 26.91 -3.67
C SER A 109 -9.91 27.38 -2.23
N GLN A 110 -11.00 27.23 -1.45
CA GLN A 110 -11.02 27.56 -0.02
C GLN A 110 -10.07 26.64 0.77
N GLY A 111 -10.09 25.33 0.47
CA GLY A 111 -9.19 24.37 1.10
C GLY A 111 -7.71 24.65 0.79
N LEU A 112 -7.40 25.02 -0.45
CA LEU A 112 -6.04 25.42 -0.85
C LEU A 112 -5.61 26.72 -0.14
N ASN A 113 -6.51 27.69 0.02
CA ASN A 113 -6.24 28.90 0.77
C ASN A 113 -5.92 28.63 2.25
N VAL A 114 -6.61 27.69 2.89
CA VAL A 114 -6.27 27.25 4.26
C VAL A 114 -4.82 26.77 4.34
N ILE A 115 -4.37 26.01 3.34
CA ILE A 115 -3.01 25.48 3.29
C ILE A 115 -2.00 26.60 3.03
N ASN A 116 -2.23 27.45 2.04
CA ASN A 116 -1.30 28.52 1.64
C ASN A 116 -1.15 29.60 2.71
N ASN A 117 -2.22 29.90 3.44
CA ASN A 117 -2.20 30.92 4.51
C ASN A 117 -1.69 30.37 5.85
N THR A 118 -1.37 29.07 5.93
CA THR A 118 -0.84 28.48 7.15
C THR A 118 0.66 28.75 7.26
N ASN A 119 1.09 29.40 8.36
CA ASN A 119 2.50 29.54 8.66
C ASN A 119 3.07 28.20 9.14
N LEU A 120 3.91 27.59 8.32
CA LEU A 120 4.51 26.28 8.60
C LEU A 120 5.76 26.32 9.48
N MET A 121 6.23 27.53 9.89
CA MET A 121 7.51 27.71 10.58
C MET A 121 7.60 26.84 11.85
N PHE A 122 6.52 26.78 12.62
CA PHE A 122 6.48 26.10 13.92
C PHE A 122 6.15 24.60 13.83
N PHE A 123 5.86 24.07 12.65
CA PHE A 123 5.49 22.66 12.49
C PHE A 123 6.72 21.78 12.29
N ALA A 124 6.64 20.53 12.79
CA ALA A 124 7.65 19.52 12.57
C ALA A 124 7.75 19.13 11.08
N ALA A 125 8.89 18.56 10.66
CA ALA A 125 9.13 18.16 9.27
C ALA A 125 8.03 17.24 8.70
N ALA A 126 7.60 16.23 9.46
CA ALA A 126 6.50 15.34 9.07
C ALA A 126 5.15 16.07 8.87
N GLN A 127 4.88 17.08 9.69
CA GLN A 127 3.67 17.90 9.56
C GLN A 127 3.74 18.80 8.32
N LYS A 128 4.89 19.41 8.06
CA LYS A 128 5.15 20.19 6.83
C LYS A 128 4.98 19.30 5.59
N ALA A 129 5.57 18.10 5.59
CA ALA A 129 5.43 17.13 4.52
C ALA A 129 3.96 16.74 4.26
N GLU A 130 3.17 16.55 5.34
CA GLU A 130 1.74 16.26 5.18
C GLU A 130 0.97 17.43 4.56
N PHE A 131 1.30 18.69 4.91
CA PHE A 131 0.69 19.86 4.29
C PHE A 131 1.05 20.01 2.82
N PHE A 132 2.32 19.82 2.44
CA PHE A 132 2.71 19.84 1.03
C PHE A 132 2.07 18.70 0.24
N SER A 133 1.89 17.51 0.82
CA SER A 133 1.13 16.43 0.19
C SER A 133 -0.34 16.82 -0.03
N LEU A 134 -0.98 17.47 0.95
CA LEU A 134 -2.34 18.01 0.79
C LEU A 134 -2.39 19.08 -0.29
N LYS A 135 -1.42 20.00 -0.32
CA LYS A 135 -1.32 21.01 -1.39
C LYS A 135 -1.28 20.38 -2.76
N GLY A 136 -0.43 19.36 -2.95
CA GLY A 136 -0.35 18.61 -4.21
C GLY A 136 -1.68 17.94 -4.58
N MET A 137 -2.40 17.38 -3.60
CA MET A 137 -3.73 16.79 -3.85
C MET A 137 -4.75 17.85 -4.32
N PHE A 138 -4.78 19.04 -3.74
CA PHE A 138 -5.67 20.13 -4.16
C PHE A 138 -5.31 20.62 -5.56
N LEU A 139 -4.03 20.89 -5.81
CA LEU A 139 -3.53 21.34 -7.12
C LEU A 139 -3.87 20.36 -8.23
N ASN A 140 -3.70 19.07 -7.96
CA ASN A 140 -4.09 18.02 -8.90
C ASN A 140 -5.59 18.07 -9.24
N LYS A 141 -6.47 18.21 -8.26
CA LYS A 141 -7.91 18.34 -8.51
C LYS A 141 -8.30 19.63 -9.24
N LEU A 142 -7.51 20.67 -9.11
CA LEU A 142 -7.68 21.95 -9.82
C LEU A 142 -7.08 21.93 -11.23
N GLY A 143 -6.47 20.83 -11.67
CA GLY A 143 -5.87 20.66 -12.99
C GLY A 143 -4.45 21.25 -13.13
N MET A 144 -3.84 21.70 -12.04
CA MET A 144 -2.49 22.30 -12.00
C MET A 144 -1.43 21.20 -11.79
N SER A 145 -1.22 20.39 -12.82
CA SER A 145 -0.44 19.15 -12.71
C SER A 145 1.04 19.38 -12.36
N GLU A 146 1.70 20.37 -12.97
CA GLU A 146 3.13 20.64 -12.70
C GLU A 146 3.35 21.12 -11.29
N GLU A 147 2.53 22.06 -10.82
CA GLU A 147 2.59 22.56 -9.45
C GLU A 147 2.26 21.47 -8.43
N ALA A 148 1.33 20.57 -8.76
CA ALA A 148 1.00 19.42 -7.94
C ALA A 148 2.22 18.50 -7.78
N ASN A 149 2.92 18.17 -8.88
CA ASN A 149 4.13 17.37 -8.86
C ASN A 149 5.23 18.00 -8.01
N GLN A 150 5.44 19.31 -8.17
CA GLN A 150 6.42 20.05 -7.37
C GLN A 150 6.07 20.05 -5.87
N ALA A 151 4.78 20.17 -5.54
CA ALA A 151 4.32 20.11 -4.14
C ALA A 151 4.56 18.72 -3.52
N PHE A 152 4.32 17.63 -4.28
CA PHE A 152 4.63 16.27 -3.81
C PHE A 152 6.14 16.06 -3.65
N ALA A 153 6.95 16.53 -4.60
CA ALA A 153 8.42 16.45 -4.49
C ALA A 153 8.93 17.19 -3.25
N THR A 154 8.42 18.41 -2.98
CA THR A 154 8.73 19.16 -1.77
C THR A 154 8.33 18.41 -0.51
N ALA A 155 7.16 17.75 -0.50
CA ALA A 155 6.71 16.95 0.64
C ALA A 155 7.71 15.82 0.97
N ILE A 156 8.24 15.14 -0.04
CA ILE A 156 9.25 14.10 0.14
C ILE A 156 10.58 14.68 0.64
N GLN A 157 11.01 15.82 0.11
CA GLN A 157 12.23 16.50 0.59
C GLN A 157 12.15 16.91 2.05
N MET A 158 10.95 17.28 2.54
CA MET A 158 10.74 17.62 3.95
C MET A 158 10.82 16.41 4.88
N ASP A 159 10.28 15.26 4.45
CA ASP A 159 10.32 14.01 5.23
C ASP A 159 10.23 12.78 4.31
N LEU A 160 11.38 12.14 4.09
CA LEU A 160 11.52 10.91 3.32
C LEU A 160 10.81 9.71 3.97
N ASN A 161 10.65 9.73 5.29
CA ASN A 161 10.10 8.61 6.06
C ASN A 161 8.57 8.69 6.24
N LEU A 162 7.90 9.66 5.66
CA LEU A 162 6.45 9.77 5.72
C LEU A 162 5.77 8.93 4.61
N PRO A 163 5.27 7.71 4.91
CA PRO A 163 4.73 6.80 3.89
C PRO A 163 3.50 7.37 3.19
N LYS A 164 2.81 8.30 3.83
CA LYS A 164 1.62 8.93 3.25
C LYS A 164 1.98 9.85 2.08
N SER A 165 3.06 10.61 2.16
CA SER A 165 3.51 11.48 1.06
C SER A 165 3.84 10.65 -0.18
N TRP A 166 4.57 9.55 -0.03
CA TRP A 166 4.84 8.60 -1.10
C TRP A 166 3.57 7.99 -1.70
N THR A 167 2.60 7.61 -0.83
CA THR A 167 1.33 7.06 -1.31
C THR A 167 0.54 8.05 -2.15
N GLU A 168 0.43 9.32 -1.72
CA GLU A 168 -0.35 10.32 -2.46
C GLU A 168 0.36 10.72 -3.76
N TRP A 169 1.70 10.80 -3.78
CA TRP A 169 2.44 11.03 -5.01
C TRP A 169 2.32 9.85 -5.99
N GLY A 170 2.35 8.61 -5.48
CA GLY A 170 2.06 7.43 -6.28
C GLY A 170 0.66 7.46 -6.88
N ARG A 171 -0.36 7.85 -6.11
CA ARG A 171 -1.74 8.02 -6.62
C ARG A 171 -1.88 9.11 -7.68
N TYR A 172 -1.13 10.19 -7.53
CA TYR A 172 -1.06 11.25 -8.52
C TYR A 172 -0.52 10.71 -9.86
N ASN A 173 0.64 10.06 -9.86
CA ASN A 173 1.23 9.47 -11.06
C ASN A 173 0.34 8.38 -11.68
N ASP A 174 -0.27 7.54 -10.85
CA ASP A 174 -1.25 6.51 -11.26
C ASP A 174 -2.51 7.13 -11.89
N GLY A 175 -2.99 8.26 -11.37
CA GLY A 175 -4.08 9.03 -11.96
C GLY A 175 -3.74 9.53 -13.35
N LEU A 176 -2.60 10.16 -13.52
CA LEU A 176 -2.11 10.64 -14.82
C LEU A 176 -1.89 9.49 -15.81
N PHE A 177 -1.40 8.34 -15.35
CA PHE A 177 -1.26 7.15 -16.20
C PHE A 177 -2.61 6.64 -16.70
N ARG A 178 -3.67 6.69 -15.89
CA ARG A 178 -5.02 6.32 -16.36
C ARG A 178 -5.56 7.25 -17.43
N GLU A 179 -5.21 8.53 -17.39
CA GLU A 179 -5.57 9.52 -18.42
C GLU A 179 -4.73 9.33 -19.69
N LYS A 180 -3.44 8.93 -19.53
CA LYS A 180 -2.50 8.72 -20.63
C LYS A 180 -1.81 7.35 -20.50
N PRO A 181 -2.48 6.24 -20.87
CA PRO A 181 -1.94 4.88 -20.69
C PRO A 181 -0.69 4.58 -21.53
N THR A 182 -0.38 5.40 -22.52
CA THR A 182 0.83 5.26 -23.34
C THR A 182 2.11 5.75 -22.64
N SER A 183 1.96 6.52 -21.57
CA SER A 183 3.10 7.12 -20.85
C SER A 183 3.59 6.21 -19.72
N MET A 184 4.35 5.16 -20.08
CA MET A 184 4.83 4.14 -19.13
C MET A 184 5.67 4.70 -17.98
N HIS A 185 6.38 5.82 -18.20
CA HIS A 185 7.14 6.47 -17.13
C HIS A 185 6.28 6.92 -15.94
N LEU A 186 5.01 7.30 -16.17
CA LEU A 186 4.09 7.66 -15.09
C LEU A 186 3.73 6.45 -14.24
N ALA A 187 3.48 5.31 -14.86
CA ALA A 187 3.24 4.06 -14.14
C ALA A 187 4.50 3.59 -13.39
N ALA A 188 5.69 3.72 -13.99
CA ALA A 188 6.96 3.40 -13.34
C ALA A 188 7.21 4.27 -12.10
N ASN A 189 6.95 5.58 -12.20
CA ASN A 189 7.03 6.50 -11.07
C ASN A 189 6.00 6.15 -9.98
N ALA A 190 4.77 5.78 -10.36
CA ALA A 190 3.76 5.33 -9.42
C ALA A 190 4.19 4.07 -8.67
N ILE A 191 4.75 3.08 -9.37
CA ILE A 191 5.27 1.84 -8.77
C ILE A 191 6.39 2.14 -7.78
N SER A 192 7.37 2.96 -8.16
CA SER A 192 8.49 3.34 -7.29
C SER A 192 7.99 4.03 -6.00
N CYS A 193 7.06 4.96 -6.12
CA CYS A 193 6.42 5.62 -4.97
C CYS A 193 5.63 4.63 -4.08
N TYR A 194 4.90 3.70 -4.69
CA TYR A 194 4.12 2.72 -3.95
C TYR A 194 4.99 1.70 -3.22
N LEU A 195 6.08 1.24 -3.83
CA LEU A 195 7.04 0.34 -3.19
C LEU A 195 7.72 1.02 -2.00
N GLN A 196 8.13 2.29 -2.16
CA GLN A 196 8.69 3.07 -1.06
C GLN A 196 7.69 3.25 0.09
N ALA A 197 6.44 3.60 -0.23
CA ALA A 197 5.39 3.68 0.76
C ALA A 197 5.14 2.33 1.46
N ALA A 198 5.13 1.23 0.73
CA ALA A 198 4.92 -0.11 1.28
C ALA A 198 6.04 -0.52 2.23
N GLY A 199 7.30 -0.21 1.92
CA GLY A 199 8.44 -0.46 2.81
C GLY A 199 8.36 0.32 4.12
N LEU A 200 7.87 1.56 4.06
CA LEU A 200 7.71 2.43 5.24
C LEU A 200 6.48 2.11 6.10
N TYR A 201 5.40 1.55 5.51
CA TYR A 201 4.21 1.15 6.27
C TYR A 201 4.44 -0.16 7.02
N LYS A 202 4.27 -0.14 8.34
CA LYS A 202 4.35 -1.33 9.21
C LYS A 202 2.96 -1.94 9.52
N ASN A 203 2.01 -1.84 8.61
CA ASN A 203 0.62 -2.26 8.85
C ASN A 203 -0.08 -2.72 7.56
N ALA A 204 -1.35 -3.12 7.66
CA ALA A 204 -2.17 -3.62 6.54
C ALA A 204 -2.29 -2.65 5.34
N LYS A 205 -1.92 -1.36 5.48
CA LYS A 205 -1.94 -0.42 4.35
C LYS A 205 -0.89 -0.78 3.29
N ALA A 206 0.28 -1.32 3.70
CA ALA A 206 1.30 -1.80 2.78
C ALA A 206 0.71 -2.83 1.79
N ARG A 207 -0.01 -3.83 2.29
CA ARG A 207 -0.63 -4.86 1.44
C ARG A 207 -1.63 -4.29 0.44
N LYS A 208 -2.43 -3.29 0.85
CA LYS A 208 -3.38 -2.62 -0.07
C LYS A 208 -2.67 -1.89 -1.22
N ILE A 209 -1.50 -1.32 -0.96
CA ILE A 209 -0.69 -0.64 -1.98
C ILE A 209 -0.07 -1.66 -2.93
N LEU A 210 0.45 -2.78 -2.41
CA LEU A 210 1.05 -3.84 -3.23
C LEU A 210 0.06 -4.48 -4.22
N VAL A 211 -1.22 -4.57 -3.88
CA VAL A 211 -2.27 -4.96 -4.85
C VAL A 211 -2.24 -4.05 -6.08
N ARG A 212 -2.10 -2.74 -5.86
CA ARG A 212 -2.08 -1.78 -6.96
C ARG A 212 -0.79 -1.89 -7.78
N VAL A 213 0.34 -2.18 -7.15
CA VAL A 213 1.61 -2.46 -7.85
C VAL A 213 1.45 -3.67 -8.78
N LEU A 214 0.89 -4.78 -8.28
CA LEU A 214 0.64 -5.98 -9.10
C LEU A 214 -0.30 -5.68 -10.28
N TRP A 215 -1.31 -4.85 -10.06
CA TRP A 215 -2.20 -4.45 -11.14
C TRP A 215 -1.47 -3.61 -12.21
N LEU A 216 -0.64 -2.65 -11.80
CA LEU A 216 0.16 -1.84 -12.73
C LEU A 216 1.11 -2.70 -13.56
N LEU A 217 1.74 -3.70 -12.94
CA LEU A 217 2.64 -4.62 -13.65
C LEU A 217 1.95 -5.37 -14.80
N ASN A 218 0.64 -5.64 -14.70
CA ASN A 218 -0.11 -6.24 -15.81
C ASN A 218 -0.26 -5.31 -17.03
N CYS A 219 -0.05 -4.00 -16.84
CA CYS A 219 -0.10 -3.01 -17.91
C CYS A 219 1.27 -2.78 -18.59
N ASP A 220 2.29 -3.62 -18.28
CA ASP A 220 3.66 -3.44 -18.76
C ASP A 220 3.76 -3.50 -20.28
N ASP A 221 4.69 -2.72 -20.83
CA ASP A 221 4.99 -2.70 -22.25
C ASP A 221 5.86 -3.90 -22.71
N ALA A 222 6.12 -3.96 -24.02
CA ALA A 222 6.97 -5.01 -24.58
C ALA A 222 8.44 -4.90 -24.13
N GLN A 223 8.87 -3.70 -23.71
CA GLN A 223 10.24 -3.43 -23.24
C GLN A 223 10.43 -3.80 -21.77
N GLY A 224 9.32 -4.02 -21.03
CA GLY A 224 9.36 -4.36 -19.62
C GLY A 224 9.73 -3.17 -18.72
N THR A 225 9.28 -1.98 -19.08
CA THR A 225 9.59 -0.73 -18.35
C THR A 225 9.15 -0.79 -16.90
N LEU A 226 7.98 -1.39 -16.61
CA LEU A 226 7.42 -1.42 -15.28
C LEU A 226 8.11 -2.48 -14.39
N TRP A 227 8.41 -3.66 -14.94
CA TRP A 227 9.13 -4.65 -14.16
C TRP A 227 10.58 -4.19 -13.86
N GLN A 228 11.23 -3.46 -14.79
CA GLN A 228 12.53 -2.86 -14.54
C GLN A 228 12.47 -1.82 -13.41
N ALA A 229 11.42 -1.00 -13.33
CA ALA A 229 11.21 -0.09 -12.23
C ALA A 229 11.09 -0.82 -10.88
N CYS A 230 10.45 -2.00 -10.86
CA CYS A 230 10.40 -2.85 -9.67
C CYS A 230 11.77 -3.47 -9.32
N ASP A 231 12.53 -3.90 -10.31
CA ASP A 231 13.85 -4.54 -10.11
C ASP A 231 14.91 -3.54 -9.66
N ASN A 232 14.85 -2.32 -10.19
CA ASN A 232 15.73 -1.21 -9.83
C ASN A 232 15.39 -0.60 -8.46
N TYR A 233 14.26 -0.98 -7.85
CA TYR A 233 13.92 -0.50 -6.52
C TYR A 233 14.86 -1.08 -5.47
N SER A 234 15.66 -0.20 -4.86
CA SER A 234 16.68 -0.55 -3.87
C SER A 234 16.19 -0.54 -2.41
N GLY A 235 14.94 -0.15 -2.16
CA GLY A 235 14.36 -0.11 -0.83
C GLY A 235 13.93 -1.49 -0.31
N GLU A 236 13.76 -1.59 1.00
CA GLU A 236 13.37 -2.84 1.67
C GLU A 236 11.85 -2.94 1.79
N THR A 237 11.24 -3.78 0.96
CA THR A 237 9.87 -4.25 1.19
C THR A 237 9.95 -5.61 1.88
N PRO A 238 9.46 -5.77 3.14
CA PRO A 238 9.53 -7.03 3.84
C PRO A 238 8.90 -8.17 3.01
N ILE A 239 9.65 -9.26 2.81
CA ILE A 239 9.24 -10.36 1.93
C ILE A 239 7.92 -11.01 2.37
N TRP A 240 7.62 -11.01 3.67
CA TRP A 240 6.38 -11.58 4.20
C TRP A 240 5.10 -10.81 3.78
N TYR A 241 5.20 -9.57 3.30
CA TYR A 241 4.05 -8.88 2.69
C TYR A 241 3.55 -9.58 1.43
N TRP A 242 4.44 -10.24 0.70
CA TRP A 242 4.16 -10.91 -0.56
C TRP A 242 3.52 -12.29 -0.40
N ILE A 243 3.57 -12.89 0.80
CA ILE A 243 2.95 -14.20 1.08
C ILE A 243 1.46 -14.21 0.73
N THR A 244 0.75 -13.11 1.02
CA THR A 244 -0.69 -12.98 0.70
C THR A 244 -0.95 -13.01 -0.81
N PHE A 245 0.05 -12.76 -1.65
CA PHE A 245 -0.06 -12.66 -3.11
C PHE A 245 0.58 -13.83 -3.85
N ILE A 246 0.89 -14.92 -3.16
CA ILE A 246 1.49 -16.12 -3.78
C ILE A 246 0.68 -16.61 -4.99
N PRO A 247 -0.66 -16.75 -4.94
CA PRO A 247 -1.44 -17.19 -6.11
C PRO A 247 -1.27 -16.27 -7.32
N GLN A 248 -1.28 -14.94 -7.09
CA GLN A 248 -1.09 -13.96 -8.15
C GLN A 248 0.34 -13.99 -8.72
N LEU A 249 1.35 -14.16 -7.86
CA LEU A 249 2.75 -14.29 -8.29
C LEU A 249 2.96 -15.57 -9.14
N ILE A 250 2.31 -16.68 -8.79
CA ILE A 250 2.36 -17.90 -9.59
C ILE A 250 1.71 -17.69 -10.96
N GLN A 251 0.57 -17.00 -11.03
CA GLN A 251 -0.06 -16.66 -12.30
C GLN A 251 0.85 -15.77 -13.16
N LEU A 252 1.56 -14.82 -12.58
CA LEU A 252 2.52 -13.95 -13.29
C LEU A 252 3.69 -14.73 -13.91
N LEU A 253 3.97 -15.96 -13.49
CA LEU A 253 4.97 -16.81 -14.15
C LEU A 253 4.62 -17.15 -15.61
N SER A 254 3.34 -17.09 -15.97
CA SER A 254 2.84 -17.30 -17.34
C SER A 254 2.91 -16.03 -18.20
N HIS A 255 3.26 -14.88 -17.62
CA HIS A 255 3.28 -13.59 -18.28
C HIS A 255 4.70 -13.04 -18.45
N ARG A 256 4.81 -11.89 -19.12
CA ARG A 256 6.09 -11.20 -19.35
C ARG A 256 6.84 -10.85 -18.06
N GLN A 257 6.11 -10.68 -16.96
CA GLN A 257 6.64 -10.35 -15.63
C GLN A 257 7.19 -11.58 -14.87
N SER A 258 7.36 -12.71 -15.53
CA SER A 258 7.84 -13.96 -14.92
C SER A 258 9.16 -13.78 -14.14
N LYS A 259 10.08 -12.93 -14.61
CA LYS A 259 11.36 -12.65 -13.93
C LYS A 259 11.14 -12.05 -12.54
N PHE A 260 10.23 -11.06 -12.40
CA PHE A 260 9.89 -10.43 -11.12
C PHE A 260 9.22 -11.43 -10.17
N ALA A 261 8.20 -12.14 -10.67
CA ALA A 261 7.48 -13.13 -9.88
C ALA A 261 8.40 -14.25 -9.40
N ARG A 262 9.27 -14.78 -10.28
CA ARG A 262 10.26 -15.82 -9.95
C ARG A 262 11.21 -15.34 -8.85
N LYS A 263 11.78 -14.11 -8.95
CA LYS A 263 12.68 -13.54 -7.94
C LYS A 263 12.02 -13.50 -6.56
N LEU A 264 10.77 -13.02 -6.47
CA LEU A 264 10.02 -12.97 -5.21
C LEU A 264 9.68 -14.36 -4.68
N LEU A 265 9.20 -15.27 -5.52
CA LEU A 265 8.85 -16.63 -5.12
C LEU A 265 10.08 -17.40 -4.62
N MET A 266 11.26 -17.20 -5.23
CA MET A 266 12.51 -17.77 -4.74
C MET A 266 12.91 -17.24 -3.35
N GLN A 267 12.70 -15.95 -3.10
CA GLN A 267 12.94 -15.37 -1.78
C GLN A 267 11.95 -15.90 -0.74
N ILE A 268 10.67 -16.05 -1.12
CA ILE A 268 9.65 -16.66 -0.24
C ILE A 268 10.00 -18.12 0.04
N ALA A 269 10.45 -18.89 -0.96
CA ALA A 269 10.85 -20.28 -0.78
C ALA A 269 11.97 -20.45 0.25
N LYS A 270 12.92 -19.51 0.27
CA LYS A 270 14.05 -19.51 1.22
C LYS A 270 13.65 -19.07 2.62
N SER A 271 12.68 -18.18 2.77
CA SER A 271 12.32 -17.55 4.06
C SER A 271 11.05 -18.16 4.68
N PHE A 272 10.07 -18.56 3.85
CA PHE A 272 8.74 -19.02 4.26
C PHE A 272 8.30 -20.24 3.46
N PRO A 273 9.05 -21.37 3.49
CA PRO A 273 8.80 -22.53 2.63
C PRO A 273 7.40 -23.14 2.83
N GLN A 274 6.90 -23.17 4.05
CA GLN A 274 5.59 -23.74 4.38
C GLN A 274 4.43 -23.01 3.68
N SER A 275 4.52 -21.68 3.56
CA SER A 275 3.46 -20.87 2.94
C SER A 275 3.39 -21.06 1.42
N LEU A 276 4.47 -21.54 0.79
CA LEU A 276 4.60 -21.64 -0.66
C LEU A 276 4.42 -23.07 -1.20
N TYR A 277 4.78 -24.09 -0.41
CA TYR A 277 4.90 -25.47 -0.87
C TYR A 277 3.64 -26.00 -1.57
N TYR A 278 2.48 -25.92 -0.94
CA TYR A 278 1.24 -26.47 -1.50
C TYR A 278 0.76 -25.73 -2.75
N TYR A 279 0.97 -24.41 -2.82
CA TYR A 279 0.67 -23.64 -4.02
C TYR A 279 1.52 -24.08 -5.21
N LEU A 280 2.83 -24.33 -5.01
CA LEU A 280 3.71 -24.80 -6.06
C LEU A 280 3.37 -26.24 -6.45
N ARG A 281 3.05 -27.09 -5.48
CA ARG A 281 2.70 -28.50 -5.75
C ARG A 281 1.46 -28.60 -6.62
N THR A 282 0.39 -27.88 -6.30
CA THR A 282 -0.83 -27.87 -7.11
C THR A 282 -0.59 -27.27 -8.49
N SER A 283 0.12 -26.14 -8.57
CA SER A 283 0.39 -25.48 -9.85
C SER A 283 1.35 -26.26 -10.75
N LYS A 284 2.18 -27.15 -10.20
CA LYS A 284 3.11 -27.98 -10.97
C LYS A 284 2.38 -28.85 -12.00
N GLU A 285 1.31 -29.52 -11.58
CA GLU A 285 0.54 -30.41 -12.44
C GLU A 285 -0.20 -29.63 -13.53
N ASP A 286 -0.83 -28.50 -13.17
CA ASP A 286 -1.54 -27.63 -14.11
C ASP A 286 -0.61 -27.08 -15.20
N PHE A 287 0.54 -26.55 -14.80
CA PHE A 287 1.52 -26.00 -15.75
C PHE A 287 2.20 -27.10 -16.58
N ALA A 288 2.38 -28.30 -16.05
CA ALA A 288 2.89 -29.43 -16.81
C ALA A 288 1.90 -29.89 -17.92
N LEU A 289 0.60 -29.88 -17.61
CA LEU A 289 -0.44 -30.11 -18.60
C LEU A 289 -0.47 -29.04 -19.68
N MET A 290 -0.37 -27.77 -19.30
CA MET A 290 -0.28 -26.63 -20.23
C MET A 290 0.96 -26.74 -21.13
N LYS A 291 2.12 -27.09 -20.59
CA LYS A 291 3.36 -27.31 -21.35
C LYS A 291 3.17 -28.42 -22.39
N ARG A 292 2.61 -29.59 -22.00
CA ARG A 292 2.35 -30.70 -22.90
C ARG A 292 1.38 -30.29 -24.02
N SER A 293 0.30 -29.58 -23.70
CA SER A 293 -0.69 -29.16 -24.69
C SER A 293 -0.12 -28.16 -25.70
N SER A 294 0.69 -27.18 -25.23
CA SER A 294 1.34 -26.21 -26.10
C SER A 294 2.38 -26.82 -27.03
N LEU A 295 3.21 -27.77 -26.52
CA LEU A 295 4.17 -28.50 -27.33
C LEU A 295 3.48 -29.36 -28.38
N ALA A 296 2.38 -30.06 -28.02
CA ALA A 296 1.61 -30.82 -28.95
C ALA A 296 0.96 -29.96 -30.05
N ALA A 297 0.46 -28.78 -29.70
CA ALA A 297 -0.07 -27.80 -30.65
C ALA A 297 1.02 -27.28 -31.61
N SER A 298 2.20 -26.93 -31.07
CA SER A 298 3.34 -26.50 -31.90
C SER A 298 3.82 -27.58 -32.86
N GLN A 299 3.90 -28.82 -32.41
CA GLN A 299 4.26 -29.97 -33.28
C GLN A 299 3.22 -30.21 -34.36
N ARG A 300 1.91 -30.08 -34.07
CA ARG A 300 0.84 -30.17 -35.08
C ARG A 300 0.94 -29.06 -36.12
N ALA A 301 1.20 -27.83 -35.67
CA ALA A 301 1.38 -26.66 -36.56
C ALA A 301 2.63 -26.86 -37.47
N ALA A 302 3.75 -27.30 -36.91
CA ALA A 302 4.97 -27.60 -37.69
C ALA A 302 4.77 -28.73 -38.70
N ARG A 303 4.03 -29.77 -38.35
CA ARG A 303 3.66 -30.88 -39.30
C ARG A 303 2.69 -30.37 -40.37
N ALA A 304 1.82 -29.46 -40.10
CA ALA A 304 0.90 -28.87 -41.08
C ALA A 304 1.63 -27.97 -42.10
N GLN A 305 2.69 -27.25 -41.66
CA GLN A 305 3.53 -26.42 -42.51
C GLN A 305 4.57 -27.25 -43.34
N ASN A 306 5.00 -28.41 -42.85
CA ASN A 306 6.03 -29.26 -43.48
C ASN A 306 5.42 -30.43 -44.26
N LYS A 307 4.39 -30.23 -45.07
CA LYS A 307 3.96 -31.26 -46.04
C LYS A 307 4.92 -31.42 -47.20
N ASP A 308 5.92 -30.54 -47.37
CA ASP A 308 6.84 -30.54 -48.52
C ASP A 308 8.35 -30.42 -48.14
N ALA A 309 8.81 -30.84 -46.95
CA ALA A 309 10.22 -30.78 -46.59
C ALA A 309 10.77 -32.13 -46.06
N PRO A 310 12.03 -32.55 -46.43
CA PRO A 310 12.61 -33.84 -46.05
C PRO A 310 13.05 -33.90 -44.58
N ALA A 311 13.08 -35.13 -44.06
CA ALA A 311 13.11 -35.53 -42.65
C ALA A 311 14.52 -35.54 -42.02
N ASP A 312 15.35 -34.56 -42.19
CA ASP A 312 16.65 -34.49 -41.49
C ASP A 312 17.03 -33.02 -41.17
N ALA A 313 16.49 -32.49 -40.04
CA ALA A 313 17.00 -31.30 -39.43
C ALA A 313 17.32 -31.56 -37.96
N PRO A 314 18.49 -31.16 -37.43
CA PRO A 314 18.92 -31.47 -36.07
C PRO A 314 18.01 -30.79 -35.05
N LYS A 315 17.56 -31.58 -34.10
CA LYS A 315 16.82 -31.09 -32.92
C LYS A 315 17.75 -30.24 -32.08
N ASN A 316 17.55 -28.92 -32.11
CA ASN A 316 18.19 -28.01 -31.18
C ASN A 316 17.55 -28.12 -29.78
N ASP A 317 17.98 -29.14 -29.03
CA ASP A 317 17.60 -29.31 -27.59
C ASP A 317 18.42 -28.37 -26.66
N GLU A 318 19.28 -27.50 -27.19
CA GLU A 318 20.15 -26.62 -26.39
C GLU A 318 19.56 -25.24 -26.07
N ALA A 319 18.49 -24.81 -26.75
CA ALA A 319 17.88 -23.49 -26.51
C ALA A 319 17.11 -23.40 -25.17
N ASP A 320 16.84 -24.54 -24.53
CA ASP A 320 16.03 -24.61 -23.30
C ASP A 320 16.83 -24.51 -21.99
N LYS A 321 18.18 -24.42 -22.09
CA LYS A 321 19.05 -24.47 -20.89
C LYS A 321 19.49 -23.10 -20.36
N ASP A 322 19.23 -22.02 -21.09
CA ASP A 322 19.59 -20.69 -20.66
C ASP A 322 18.56 -20.17 -19.64
N PRO A 323 18.94 -19.92 -18.35
CA PRO A 323 18.05 -19.37 -17.34
C PRO A 323 17.52 -17.95 -17.66
N ALA A 324 18.11 -17.30 -18.66
CA ALA A 324 17.70 -15.98 -19.14
C ALA A 324 16.71 -16.05 -20.32
N ASN A 325 16.34 -17.25 -20.80
CA ASN A 325 15.46 -17.41 -21.96
C ASN A 325 14.03 -16.88 -21.65
N PRO A 326 13.55 -15.84 -22.36
CA PRO A 326 12.21 -15.28 -22.14
C PRO A 326 11.07 -16.23 -22.54
N HIS A 327 11.35 -17.33 -23.23
CA HIS A 327 10.38 -18.33 -23.68
C HIS A 327 10.27 -19.55 -22.75
N ARG A 328 10.90 -19.49 -21.58
CA ARG A 328 10.82 -20.57 -20.60
C ARG A 328 9.38 -20.78 -20.12
N PHE A 329 8.94 -22.03 -20.05
CA PHE A 329 7.59 -22.36 -19.61
C PHE A 329 7.39 -22.10 -18.11
N PRO A 330 6.17 -21.70 -17.66
CA PRO A 330 5.85 -21.54 -16.24
C PRO A 330 6.15 -22.80 -15.42
N ALA A 331 5.97 -23.98 -16.00
CA ALA A 331 6.29 -25.28 -15.39
C ALA A 331 7.76 -25.35 -14.94
N ASP A 332 8.68 -24.85 -15.75
CA ASP A 332 10.12 -24.90 -15.47
C ASP A 332 10.50 -23.97 -14.31
N HIS A 333 9.84 -22.81 -14.23
CA HIS A 333 10.00 -21.90 -13.09
C HIS A 333 9.49 -22.51 -11.77
N VAL A 334 8.33 -23.17 -11.81
CA VAL A 334 7.77 -23.84 -10.63
C VAL A 334 8.67 -24.99 -10.18
N GLU A 335 9.18 -25.79 -11.11
CA GLU A 335 10.07 -26.89 -10.80
C GLU A 335 11.40 -26.41 -10.20
N GLU A 336 11.98 -25.35 -10.73
CA GLU A 336 13.18 -24.74 -10.18
C GLU A 336 12.96 -24.23 -8.75
N ILE A 337 11.85 -23.53 -8.47
CA ILE A 337 11.54 -23.01 -7.14
C ILE A 337 11.30 -24.16 -6.15
N LEU A 338 10.60 -25.23 -6.58
CA LEU A 338 10.43 -26.44 -5.78
C LEU A 338 11.76 -27.13 -5.47
N ASN A 339 12.68 -27.20 -6.43
CA ASN A 339 14.00 -27.79 -6.21
C ASN A 339 14.82 -27.00 -5.20
N ILE A 340 14.78 -25.64 -5.27
CA ILE A 340 15.41 -24.78 -4.28
C ILE A 340 14.82 -25.04 -2.89
N LEU A 341 13.50 -25.15 -2.77
CA LEU A 341 12.82 -25.40 -1.50
C LEU A 341 13.21 -26.79 -0.95
N LYS A 342 13.18 -27.85 -1.79
CA LYS A 342 13.57 -29.20 -1.40
C LYS A 342 15.04 -29.30 -1.00
N THR A 343 15.91 -28.54 -1.65
CA THR A 343 17.34 -28.53 -1.31
C THR A 343 17.61 -27.77 -0.02
N ALA A 344 16.93 -26.65 0.19
CA ALA A 344 17.10 -25.83 1.41
C ALA A 344 16.45 -26.47 2.64
N PHE A 345 15.30 -27.16 2.46
CA PHE A 345 14.48 -27.71 3.54
C PHE A 345 14.02 -29.14 3.26
N PRO A 346 14.91 -30.13 3.13
CA PRO A 346 14.57 -31.48 2.66
C PRO A 346 13.58 -32.22 3.57
N LEU A 347 13.76 -32.15 4.89
CA LEU A 347 12.85 -32.81 5.84
C LEU A 347 11.44 -32.20 5.82
N LEU A 348 11.35 -30.88 5.73
CA LEU A 348 10.06 -30.17 5.62
C LEU A 348 9.35 -30.58 4.33
N ALA A 349 10.04 -30.56 3.20
CA ALA A 349 9.47 -30.90 1.91
C ALA A 349 8.96 -32.36 1.89
N LEU A 350 9.73 -33.30 2.45
CA LEU A 350 9.32 -34.70 2.58
C LEU A 350 8.08 -34.85 3.46
N THR A 351 8.03 -34.16 4.60
CA THR A 351 6.87 -34.20 5.50
C THR A 351 5.62 -33.67 4.83
N MET A 352 5.72 -32.52 4.13
CA MET A 352 4.59 -31.91 3.44
C MET A 352 4.11 -32.78 2.25
N GLU A 353 5.02 -33.43 1.53
CA GLU A 353 4.68 -34.38 0.46
C GLU A 353 3.92 -35.61 1.02
N ASN A 354 4.44 -36.20 2.10
CA ASN A 354 3.78 -37.35 2.75
C ASN A 354 2.37 -37.00 3.24
N ILE A 355 2.18 -35.78 3.80
CA ILE A 355 0.84 -35.31 4.21
C ILE A 355 -0.08 -35.22 2.99
N ALA A 356 0.39 -34.63 1.90
CA ALA A 356 -0.40 -34.46 0.68
C ALA A 356 -0.80 -35.83 0.08
N GLU A 357 0.15 -36.77 0.01
CA GLU A 357 -0.11 -38.14 -0.49
C GLU A 357 -1.11 -38.88 0.40
N GLN A 358 -0.97 -38.81 1.72
CA GLN A 358 -1.90 -39.44 2.66
C GLN A 358 -3.32 -38.85 2.54
N LEU A 359 -3.44 -37.52 2.36
CA LEU A 359 -4.72 -36.90 2.12
C LEU A 359 -5.34 -37.36 0.79
N GLN A 360 -4.58 -37.37 -0.28
CA GLN A 360 -5.07 -37.87 -1.59
C GLN A 360 -5.53 -39.31 -1.54
N GLN A 361 -4.81 -40.19 -0.82
CA GLN A 361 -5.21 -41.61 -0.69
C GLN A 361 -6.50 -41.78 0.13
N ARG A 362 -6.69 -40.97 1.18
CA ARG A 362 -7.83 -41.08 2.08
C ARG A 362 -9.11 -40.41 1.56
N PHE A 363 -8.95 -39.31 0.85
CA PHE A 363 -10.05 -38.46 0.40
C PHE A 363 -10.22 -38.45 -1.11
N LYS A 364 -9.85 -39.56 -1.75
CA LYS A 364 -10.10 -39.70 -3.19
C LYS A 364 -11.60 -39.82 -3.42
N PRO A 365 -12.25 -38.82 -4.06
CA PRO A 365 -13.68 -38.86 -4.31
C PRO A 365 -13.98 -39.99 -5.30
N SER A 366 -15.04 -40.75 -5.04
CA SER A 366 -15.48 -41.86 -5.91
C SER A 366 -16.50 -41.37 -6.94
N ASN A 367 -17.18 -40.26 -6.67
CA ASN A 367 -18.22 -39.68 -7.52
C ASN A 367 -18.32 -38.16 -7.30
N ASP A 368 -19.15 -37.49 -8.14
CA ASP A 368 -19.36 -36.04 -8.07
C ASP A 368 -20.04 -35.58 -6.76
N GLU A 369 -20.82 -36.43 -6.13
CA GLU A 369 -21.47 -36.15 -4.86
C GLU A 369 -20.46 -36.07 -3.71
N ASP A 370 -19.42 -36.90 -3.73
CA ASP A 370 -18.33 -36.85 -2.78
C ASP A 370 -17.50 -35.54 -2.94
N ILE A 371 -17.31 -35.11 -4.20
CA ILE A 371 -16.65 -33.82 -4.49
C ILE A 371 -17.48 -32.68 -3.91
N TYR A 372 -18.81 -32.69 -4.12
CA TYR A 372 -19.72 -31.68 -3.60
C TYR A 372 -19.69 -31.60 -2.06
N ARG A 373 -19.68 -32.76 -1.40
CA ARG A 373 -19.60 -32.83 0.09
C ARG A 373 -18.26 -32.35 0.64
N LEU A 374 -17.17 -32.50 -0.13
CA LEU A 374 -15.82 -32.04 0.28
C LEU A 374 -15.64 -30.52 0.08
N THR A 375 -16.42 -29.90 -0.80
CA THR A 375 -16.31 -28.49 -1.14
C THR A 375 -17.28 -27.58 -0.35
N ASN A 376 -18.32 -28.17 0.28
CA ASN A 376 -19.24 -27.49 1.19
C ASN A 376 -18.93 -27.81 2.65
#